data_3918640b1532fcdb52294f7df7305076
#
_entry.id   3918640b1532fcdb52294f7df7305076
#
_cell.length_a   1.000
_cell.length_b   1.000
_cell.length_c   1.000
_cell.angle_alpha   90.00
_cell.angle_beta   90.00
_cell.angle_gamma   90.00
#
_symmetry.space_group_name_H-M   'P 1'
#
loop_
_entity.id
_entity.type
_entity.pdbx_description
1 polymer ?
#
loop_
_entity_poly.entity_id
_entity_poly.type
_entity_poly.pdbx_seq_one_letter_code
_entity_poly.pdbx_strand_id
1 'polypeptide(L)'
;MRALKRPKPEHTYHVDTEIDHLIAYRDQVHADPSRDRHIPAVGQPGHLLLATWNIANLGVHKRRPADLQVIAAILGWFEVIAIQEVADNLSDFEQLAHELPDYFRYIFNDRAGNDERAAYFYDTRRVTLGPKLGEVAIVESDRKYIHLPGIQRRFHGFNRNPYIASFFVEGQSLLFANCHLFFGSQGTEAEKTLSIERRQLEAYAIARWCDLRRDDLHAWTRNILAVGDFNLPRATVGDPIFDALTRRGLRLPPHTTRIPTNVSNTADYDQIAVTPGLLSRIAQTGVFDFDGVIFSDIYDPDKPGYWRTCAKYYISDHRPLWLQLKL
;
A
#
# COMPACT_ATOMS: atom_id res chain seq x y z
N MET A 1 -3.94 5.26 -16.36
CA MET A 1 -2.90 4.20 -16.09
C MET A 1 -2.31 3.65 -17.38
N ARG A 2 -1.09 3.12 -17.36
CA ARG A 2 -0.41 2.52 -18.52
C ARG A 2 -0.14 1.04 -18.21
N ALA A 3 -0.60 0.13 -19.11
CA ALA A 3 -0.37 -1.30 -18.95
C ALA A 3 1.14 -1.65 -18.84
N LEU A 4 1.46 -2.60 -17.98
CA LEU A 4 2.80 -3.16 -17.86
C LEU A 4 3.15 -3.96 -19.13
N LYS A 5 4.45 -4.19 -19.34
CA LYS A 5 4.94 -4.96 -20.49
C LYS A 5 4.54 -6.43 -20.33
N ARG A 6 3.75 -6.95 -21.29
CA ARG A 6 3.40 -8.37 -21.34
C ARG A 6 4.65 -9.23 -21.60
N PRO A 7 4.87 -10.29 -20.81
CA PRO A 7 5.98 -11.22 -21.05
C PRO A 7 5.80 -11.97 -22.38
N LYS A 8 6.94 -12.24 -23.05
CA LYS A 8 7.00 -13.04 -24.26
C LYS A 8 8.24 -13.96 -24.20
N PRO A 9 8.05 -15.28 -24.31
CA PRO A 9 6.77 -16.01 -24.39
C PRO A 9 5.88 -15.80 -23.16
N GLU A 10 4.64 -16.21 -23.25
CA GLU A 10 3.75 -16.24 -22.08
C GLU A 10 4.19 -17.39 -21.15
N HIS A 11 4.28 -17.12 -19.86
CA HIS A 11 4.60 -18.13 -18.85
C HIS A 11 3.30 -18.74 -18.31
N THR A 12 3.27 -20.07 -18.26
CA THR A 12 2.19 -20.85 -17.63
C THR A 12 2.75 -21.54 -16.39
N TYR A 13 1.96 -21.59 -15.32
CA TYR A 13 2.36 -22.19 -14.05
C TYR A 13 1.17 -22.87 -13.36
N HIS A 14 1.44 -23.70 -12.37
CA HIS A 14 0.44 -24.33 -11.53
C HIS A 14 0.18 -23.47 -10.28
N VAL A 15 -1.05 -23.01 -10.15
CA VAL A 15 -1.46 -22.08 -9.07
C VAL A 15 -1.16 -22.63 -7.69
N ASP A 16 -1.57 -23.88 -7.42
CA ASP A 16 -1.36 -24.51 -6.11
C ASP A 16 0.13 -24.59 -5.74
N THR A 17 1.00 -24.87 -6.72
CA THR A 17 2.44 -24.91 -6.51
C THR A 17 3.00 -23.54 -6.11
N GLU A 18 2.56 -22.46 -6.79
CA GLU A 18 3.00 -21.11 -6.45
C GLU A 18 2.47 -20.68 -5.08
N ILE A 19 1.22 -21.00 -4.75
CA ILE A 19 0.65 -20.73 -3.43
C ILE A 19 1.40 -21.50 -2.33
N ASP A 20 1.72 -22.77 -2.53
CA ASP A 20 2.49 -23.58 -1.58
C ASP A 20 3.89 -22.98 -1.34
N HIS A 21 4.58 -22.53 -2.39
CA HIS A 21 5.87 -21.85 -2.27
C HIS A 21 5.75 -20.56 -1.46
N LEU A 22 4.72 -19.75 -1.71
CA LEU A 22 4.45 -18.50 -0.99
C LEU A 22 4.16 -18.76 0.49
N ILE A 23 3.34 -19.79 0.81
CA ILE A 23 3.01 -20.16 2.20
C ILE A 23 4.27 -20.64 2.92
N ALA A 24 5.05 -21.54 2.30
CA ALA A 24 6.29 -22.05 2.88
C ALA A 24 7.28 -20.91 3.17
N TYR A 25 7.38 -19.94 2.26
CA TYR A 25 8.26 -18.78 2.42
C TYR A 25 7.76 -17.82 3.50
N ARG A 26 6.46 -17.54 3.54
CA ARG A 26 5.82 -16.73 4.58
C ARG A 26 6.03 -17.32 5.98
N ASP A 27 5.94 -18.64 6.11
CA ASP A 27 6.01 -19.34 7.40
C ASP A 27 7.44 -19.58 7.86
N GLN A 28 8.43 -19.31 7.01
CA GLN A 28 9.84 -19.47 7.33
C GLN A 28 10.32 -18.37 8.27
N VAL A 29 10.61 -18.76 9.52
CA VAL A 29 11.25 -17.88 10.52
C VAL A 29 12.76 -17.87 10.30
N HIS A 30 13.35 -16.71 10.16
CA HIS A 30 14.78 -16.54 9.98
C HIS A 30 15.40 -15.82 11.19
N ALA A 31 16.54 -16.29 11.68
CA ALA A 31 17.24 -15.68 12.83
C ALA A 31 17.71 -14.24 12.55
N ASP A 32 18.04 -13.91 11.30
CA ASP A 32 18.33 -12.55 10.87
C ASP A 32 17.00 -11.85 10.48
N PRO A 33 16.56 -10.82 11.23
CA PRO A 33 15.30 -10.12 10.95
C PRO A 33 15.22 -9.51 9.55
N SER A 34 16.35 -9.14 8.93
CA SER A 34 16.37 -8.60 7.57
C SER A 34 16.01 -9.64 6.51
N ARG A 35 16.12 -10.92 6.83
CA ARG A 35 15.81 -12.07 5.98
C ARG A 35 14.51 -12.78 6.38
N ASP A 36 13.96 -12.43 7.54
CA ASP A 36 12.72 -13.03 8.05
C ASP A 36 11.52 -12.52 7.25
N ARG A 37 10.78 -13.44 6.63
CA ARG A 37 9.56 -13.15 5.85
C ARG A 37 8.30 -13.63 6.54
N HIS A 38 8.46 -14.12 7.77
CA HIS A 38 7.35 -14.62 8.57
C HIS A 38 6.29 -13.53 8.77
N ILE A 39 5.06 -13.83 8.37
CA ILE A 39 3.88 -13.00 8.66
C ILE A 39 3.10 -13.70 9.76
N PRO A 40 2.78 -13.04 10.88
CA PRO A 40 2.01 -13.63 11.96
C PRO A 40 0.68 -14.20 11.47
N ALA A 41 0.18 -15.23 12.14
CA ALA A 41 -1.14 -15.77 11.82
C ALA A 41 -2.24 -14.73 12.07
N VAL A 42 -3.21 -14.67 11.16
CA VAL A 42 -4.40 -13.82 11.31
C VAL A 42 -5.25 -14.30 12.49
N GLY A 43 -6.12 -13.44 13.02
CA GLY A 43 -7.08 -13.80 14.05
C GLY A 43 -6.48 -13.90 15.46
N GLN A 44 -5.28 -13.41 15.71
CA GLN A 44 -4.70 -13.38 17.04
C GLN A 44 -5.47 -12.40 17.94
N PRO A 45 -6.02 -12.84 19.10
CA PRO A 45 -6.69 -11.96 20.05
C PRO A 45 -5.80 -10.78 20.47
N GLY A 46 -6.37 -9.59 20.57
CA GLY A 46 -5.63 -8.39 20.94
C GLY A 46 -4.70 -7.84 19.85
N HIS A 47 -4.76 -8.37 18.62
CA HIS A 47 -3.95 -7.90 17.50
C HIS A 47 -4.79 -7.73 16.23
N LEU A 48 -4.37 -6.79 15.40
CA LEU A 48 -4.85 -6.61 14.03
C LEU A 48 -3.67 -6.73 13.07
N LEU A 49 -3.77 -7.60 12.09
CA LEU A 49 -2.81 -7.73 11.01
C LEU A 49 -3.34 -7.02 9.77
N LEU A 50 -2.65 -5.97 9.35
CA LEU A 50 -3.06 -5.14 8.23
C LEU A 50 -1.95 -5.00 7.19
N ALA A 51 -2.34 -4.67 5.95
CA ALA A 51 -1.39 -4.45 4.87
C ALA A 51 -1.81 -3.30 3.95
N THR A 52 -0.87 -2.85 3.14
CA THR A 52 -1.11 -2.04 1.96
C THR A 52 -0.38 -2.65 0.77
N TRP A 53 -1.01 -2.63 -0.40
CA TRP A 53 -0.43 -3.17 -1.61
C TRP A 53 -0.93 -2.45 -2.86
N ASN A 54 -0.02 -1.85 -3.60
CA ASN A 54 -0.28 -1.42 -4.97
C ASN A 54 -0.29 -2.68 -5.87
N ILE A 55 -1.46 -3.03 -6.42
CA ILE A 55 -1.63 -4.23 -7.28
C ILE A 55 -1.45 -3.87 -8.76
N ALA A 56 -0.53 -3.00 -9.06
CA ALA A 56 -0.08 -2.65 -10.41
C ALA A 56 -1.17 -2.74 -11.50
N ASN A 57 -1.90 -1.66 -11.71
CA ASN A 57 -2.84 -1.52 -12.84
C ASN A 57 -3.90 -2.63 -12.94
N LEU A 58 -4.50 -3.05 -11.82
CA LEU A 58 -5.56 -4.08 -11.78
C LEU A 58 -6.74 -3.66 -12.66
N GLY A 59 -7.03 -4.44 -13.73
CA GLY A 59 -8.07 -4.17 -14.72
C GLY A 59 -7.62 -3.38 -15.96
N VAL A 60 -6.36 -2.89 -16.01
CA VAL A 60 -5.79 -2.24 -17.21
C VAL A 60 -5.30 -3.27 -18.22
N HIS A 61 -4.58 -4.28 -17.77
CA HIS A 61 -4.25 -5.46 -18.56
C HIS A 61 -4.94 -6.66 -17.92
N LYS A 62 -5.61 -7.44 -18.73
CA LYS A 62 -6.39 -8.58 -18.23
C LYS A 62 -5.48 -9.61 -17.59
N ARG A 63 -5.64 -9.80 -16.28
CA ARG A 63 -5.03 -10.91 -15.54
C ARG A 63 -5.79 -12.21 -15.78
N ARG A 64 -5.07 -13.31 -15.73
CA ARG A 64 -5.69 -14.64 -15.82
C ARG A 64 -6.32 -15.00 -14.47
N PRO A 65 -7.30 -15.90 -14.42
CA PRO A 65 -7.82 -16.41 -13.15
C PRO A 65 -6.70 -16.93 -12.22
N ALA A 66 -5.71 -17.65 -12.77
CA ALA A 66 -4.54 -18.12 -12.03
C ALA A 66 -3.76 -16.99 -11.32
N ASP A 67 -3.56 -15.86 -11.99
CA ASP A 67 -2.85 -14.71 -11.44
C ASP A 67 -3.64 -14.09 -10.28
N LEU A 68 -4.97 -13.99 -10.43
CA LEU A 68 -5.86 -13.46 -9.39
C LEU A 68 -5.95 -14.37 -8.17
N GLN A 69 -5.90 -15.71 -8.36
CA GLN A 69 -5.86 -16.68 -7.25
C GLN A 69 -4.59 -16.55 -6.42
N VAL A 70 -3.43 -16.36 -7.05
CA VAL A 70 -2.17 -16.11 -6.33
C VAL A 70 -2.23 -14.79 -5.56
N ILE A 71 -2.78 -13.73 -6.16
CA ILE A 71 -2.97 -12.44 -5.48
C ILE A 71 -3.94 -12.60 -4.29
N ALA A 72 -5.07 -13.27 -4.48
CA ALA A 72 -6.07 -13.53 -3.44
C ALA A 72 -5.48 -14.32 -2.26
N ALA A 73 -4.63 -15.31 -2.52
CA ALA A 73 -3.96 -16.07 -1.48
C ALA A 73 -3.11 -15.16 -0.56
N ILE A 74 -2.36 -14.20 -1.13
CA ILE A 74 -1.59 -13.22 -0.35
C ILE A 74 -2.52 -12.27 0.41
N LEU A 75 -3.58 -11.75 -0.23
CA LEU A 75 -4.54 -10.85 0.42
C LEU A 75 -5.23 -11.51 1.61
N GLY A 76 -5.54 -12.80 1.50
CA GLY A 76 -6.20 -13.60 2.55
C GLY A 76 -5.39 -13.76 3.84
N TRP A 77 -4.13 -13.34 3.87
CA TRP A 77 -3.29 -13.37 5.08
C TRP A 77 -3.48 -12.15 5.98
N PHE A 78 -4.32 -11.20 5.61
CA PHE A 78 -4.49 -9.95 6.35
C PHE A 78 -5.95 -9.69 6.69
N GLU A 79 -6.20 -9.00 7.79
CA GLU A 79 -7.56 -8.67 8.25
C GLU A 79 -8.09 -7.37 7.63
N VAL A 80 -7.19 -6.42 7.27
CA VAL A 80 -7.51 -5.20 6.51
C VAL A 80 -6.39 -4.95 5.50
N ILE A 81 -6.74 -4.77 4.24
CA ILE A 81 -5.77 -4.46 3.20
C ILE A 81 -6.21 -3.23 2.41
N ALA A 82 -5.33 -2.24 2.34
CA ALA A 82 -5.49 -1.07 1.48
C ALA A 82 -4.87 -1.36 0.10
N ILE A 83 -5.65 -1.18 -0.96
CA ILE A 83 -5.26 -1.49 -2.34
C ILE A 83 -5.20 -0.20 -3.16
N GLN A 84 -4.17 -0.08 -4.01
CA GLN A 84 -4.00 1.02 -4.96
C GLN A 84 -3.98 0.47 -6.39
N GLU A 85 -4.17 1.36 -7.35
CA GLU A 85 -4.17 1.09 -8.79
C GLU A 85 -5.29 0.12 -9.27
N VAL A 86 -6.48 0.25 -8.72
CA VAL A 86 -7.67 -0.39 -9.28
C VAL A 86 -8.19 0.47 -10.42
N ALA A 87 -8.27 -0.10 -11.63
CA ALA A 87 -8.76 0.60 -12.82
C ALA A 87 -10.26 0.88 -12.74
N ASP A 88 -10.74 1.77 -13.61
CA ASP A 88 -12.18 2.03 -13.78
C ASP A 88 -12.94 0.77 -14.25
N ASN A 89 -12.29 -0.08 -15.03
CA ASN A 89 -12.78 -1.42 -15.35
C ASN A 89 -12.61 -2.36 -14.15
N LEU A 90 -13.68 -2.62 -13.43
CA LEU A 90 -13.69 -3.41 -12.20
C LEU A 90 -13.70 -4.93 -12.41
N SER A 91 -13.65 -5.44 -13.66
CA SER A 91 -13.81 -6.88 -13.92
C SER A 91 -12.78 -7.76 -13.21
N ASP A 92 -11.49 -7.36 -13.25
CA ASP A 92 -10.43 -8.09 -12.55
C ASP A 92 -10.53 -7.91 -11.03
N PHE A 93 -11.00 -6.75 -10.56
CA PHE A 93 -11.22 -6.49 -9.14
C PHE A 93 -12.36 -7.34 -8.56
N GLU A 94 -13.48 -7.42 -9.29
CA GLU A 94 -14.63 -8.25 -8.90
C GLU A 94 -14.26 -9.74 -8.92
N GLN A 95 -13.51 -10.17 -9.94
CA GLN A 95 -13.02 -11.54 -9.99
C GLN A 95 -12.05 -11.83 -8.83
N LEU A 96 -11.12 -10.92 -8.52
CA LEU A 96 -10.24 -11.03 -7.35
C LEU A 96 -11.03 -11.14 -6.05
N ALA A 97 -12.10 -10.36 -5.91
CA ALA A 97 -12.99 -10.43 -4.75
C ALA A 97 -13.69 -11.79 -4.62
N HIS A 98 -14.02 -12.44 -5.73
CA HIS A 98 -14.61 -13.80 -5.74
C HIS A 98 -13.60 -14.90 -5.38
N GLU A 99 -12.31 -14.69 -5.63
CA GLU A 99 -11.26 -15.66 -5.22
C GLU A 99 -10.95 -15.59 -3.71
N LEU A 100 -11.33 -14.49 -3.02
CA LEU A 100 -11.19 -14.37 -1.58
C LEU A 100 -12.30 -15.17 -0.86
N PRO A 101 -12.04 -15.66 0.38
CA PRO A 101 -13.07 -16.31 1.20
C PRO A 101 -14.33 -15.45 1.36
N ASP A 102 -15.49 -16.06 1.48
CA ASP A 102 -16.81 -15.44 1.52
C ASP A 102 -17.05 -14.49 2.72
N TYR A 103 -16.20 -14.54 3.71
CA TYR A 103 -16.21 -13.60 4.83
C TYR A 103 -15.43 -12.30 4.55
N PHE A 104 -14.74 -12.17 3.42
CA PHE A 104 -14.19 -10.89 3.00
C PHE A 104 -15.25 -9.99 2.40
N ARG A 105 -15.12 -8.70 2.67
CA ARG A 105 -15.87 -7.63 2.01
C ARG A 105 -14.91 -6.59 1.50
N TYR A 106 -15.40 -5.77 0.58
CA TYR A 106 -14.60 -4.68 0.01
C TYR A 106 -15.39 -3.38 -0.08
N ILE A 107 -14.65 -2.30 -0.14
CA ILE A 107 -15.13 -0.96 -0.46
C ILE A 107 -14.10 -0.29 -1.36
N PHE A 108 -14.54 0.61 -2.23
CA PHE A 108 -13.67 1.41 -3.08
C PHE A 108 -14.26 2.81 -3.27
N ASN A 109 -13.39 3.79 -3.61
CA ASN A 109 -13.81 5.15 -3.92
C ASN A 109 -14.16 5.32 -5.40
N ASP A 110 -14.54 6.54 -5.79
CA ASP A 110 -14.72 6.89 -7.18
C ASP A 110 -13.37 7.07 -7.89
N ARG A 111 -13.43 7.10 -9.21
CA ARG A 111 -12.28 7.29 -10.09
C ARG A 111 -11.63 8.67 -9.85
N ALA A 112 -10.31 8.67 -9.73
CA ALA A 112 -9.49 9.86 -9.51
C ALA A 112 -8.40 10.00 -10.58
N GLY A 113 -7.34 10.74 -10.29
CA GLY A 113 -6.21 10.92 -11.20
C GLY A 113 -5.65 9.59 -11.72
N ASN A 114 -5.21 9.56 -12.98
CA ASN A 114 -4.80 8.36 -13.74
C ASN A 114 -5.91 7.34 -14.01
N ASP A 115 -7.18 7.70 -13.87
CA ASP A 115 -8.32 6.78 -14.02
C ASP A 115 -8.22 5.56 -13.11
N GLU A 116 -7.84 5.77 -11.86
CA GLU A 116 -7.69 4.72 -10.87
C GLU A 116 -8.51 4.98 -9.61
N ARG A 117 -8.81 3.90 -8.89
CA ARG A 117 -9.50 3.86 -7.61
C ARG A 117 -8.58 3.32 -6.53
N ALA A 118 -8.86 3.70 -5.28
CA ALA A 118 -8.35 3.06 -4.09
C ALA A 118 -9.43 2.14 -3.50
N ALA A 119 -9.02 1.03 -2.91
CA ALA A 119 -9.95 0.07 -2.32
C ALA A 119 -9.43 -0.45 -0.98
N TYR A 120 -10.34 -1.09 -0.23
CA TYR A 120 -10.01 -1.92 0.92
C TYR A 120 -10.71 -3.26 0.80
N PHE A 121 -9.99 -4.33 1.14
CA PHE A 121 -10.57 -5.61 1.53
C PHE A 121 -10.47 -5.77 3.05
N TYR A 122 -11.48 -6.41 3.68
CA TYR A 122 -11.47 -6.65 5.12
C TYR A 122 -12.22 -7.93 5.50
N ASP A 123 -11.71 -8.62 6.53
CA ASP A 123 -12.27 -9.85 7.10
C ASP A 123 -13.40 -9.50 8.10
N THR A 124 -14.65 -9.77 7.74
CA THR A 124 -15.83 -9.43 8.55
C THR A 124 -15.99 -10.24 9.81
N ARG A 125 -15.24 -11.31 10.00
CA ARG A 125 -15.24 -12.09 11.25
C ARG A 125 -14.57 -11.32 12.39
N ARG A 126 -13.66 -10.38 12.03
CA ARG A 126 -12.83 -9.63 12.98
C ARG A 126 -13.04 -8.14 12.89
N VAL A 127 -13.36 -7.64 11.71
CA VAL A 127 -13.35 -6.22 11.38
C VAL A 127 -14.75 -5.77 10.97
N THR A 128 -15.26 -4.75 11.64
CA THR A 128 -16.52 -4.11 11.27
C THR A 128 -16.23 -2.77 10.60
N LEU A 129 -16.84 -2.53 9.44
CA LEU A 129 -16.77 -1.24 8.77
C LEU A 129 -17.47 -0.17 9.63
N GLY A 130 -16.75 0.92 9.88
CA GLY A 130 -17.27 2.04 10.67
C GLY A 130 -17.97 3.10 9.80
N PRO A 131 -18.52 4.14 10.41
CA PRO A 131 -19.37 5.11 9.74
C PRO A 131 -18.60 6.19 8.95
N LYS A 132 -17.27 6.24 9.03
CA LYS A 132 -16.46 7.26 8.35
C LYS A 132 -15.91 6.68 7.04
N LEU A 133 -16.57 7.06 5.95
CA LEU A 133 -16.16 6.76 4.57
C LEU A 133 -16.12 8.06 3.79
N GLY A 134 -15.15 8.23 2.91
CA GLY A 134 -15.04 9.39 2.05
C GLY A 134 -13.61 9.64 1.57
N GLU A 135 -13.35 10.84 1.13
CA GLU A 135 -12.04 11.24 0.63
C GLU A 135 -11.50 12.44 1.42
N VAL A 136 -10.18 12.53 1.51
CA VAL A 136 -9.52 13.72 2.09
C VAL A 136 -9.59 14.86 1.09
N ALA A 137 -10.54 15.75 1.26
CA ALA A 137 -10.64 16.99 0.49
C ALA A 137 -10.07 18.16 1.31
N ILE A 138 -9.06 18.85 0.77
CA ILE A 138 -8.56 20.10 1.34
C ILE A 138 -9.28 21.25 0.66
N VAL A 139 -10.15 21.93 1.42
CA VAL A 139 -10.91 23.09 0.90
C VAL A 139 -9.96 24.20 0.44
N GLU A 140 -10.37 24.99 -0.54
CA GLU A 140 -9.50 25.98 -1.18
C GLU A 140 -8.90 26.98 -0.20
N SER A 141 -9.71 27.47 0.77
CA SER A 141 -9.26 28.38 1.82
C SER A 141 -8.11 27.83 2.67
N ASP A 142 -7.99 26.50 2.80
CA ASP A 142 -7.00 25.82 3.62
C ASP A 142 -5.75 25.42 2.84
N ARG A 143 -5.81 25.43 1.51
CA ARG A 143 -4.66 25.08 0.65
C ARG A 143 -3.46 25.97 0.88
N LYS A 144 -3.66 27.23 1.28
CA LYS A 144 -2.59 28.18 1.66
C LYS A 144 -1.72 27.70 2.82
N TYR A 145 -2.23 26.81 3.67
CA TYR A 145 -1.48 26.23 4.79
C TYR A 145 -0.66 25.01 4.40
N ILE A 146 -0.82 24.52 3.15
CA ILE A 146 0.01 23.46 2.59
C ILE A 146 1.16 24.08 1.83
N HIS A 147 2.21 24.40 2.57
CA HIS A 147 3.44 24.96 2.02
C HIS A 147 4.65 24.42 2.78
N LEU A 148 5.77 24.33 2.11
CA LEU A 148 7.04 23.88 2.65
C LEU A 148 8.16 24.88 2.29
N PRO A 149 9.14 25.09 3.19
CA PRO A 149 10.29 25.93 2.90
C PRO A 149 11.01 25.48 1.61
N GLY A 150 11.39 26.44 0.78
CA GLY A 150 12.11 26.17 -0.47
C GLY A 150 11.21 25.79 -1.66
N ILE A 151 9.92 25.48 -1.44
CA ILE A 151 8.98 25.17 -2.51
C ILE A 151 8.13 26.42 -2.81
N GLN A 152 8.25 26.95 -4.04
CA GLN A 152 7.45 28.09 -4.49
C GLN A 152 6.07 27.68 -5.05
N ARG A 153 5.93 26.40 -5.38
CA ARG A 153 4.69 25.84 -5.94
C ARG A 153 3.57 25.90 -4.92
N ARG A 154 2.36 26.26 -5.38
CA ARG A 154 1.15 26.17 -4.57
C ARG A 154 0.57 24.76 -4.61
N PHE A 155 -0.02 24.34 -3.51
CA PHE A 155 -0.82 23.13 -3.43
C PHE A 155 -2.21 23.38 -4.04
N HIS A 156 -2.55 22.65 -5.09
CA HIS A 156 -3.84 22.74 -5.80
C HIS A 156 -4.83 21.62 -5.44
N GLY A 157 -4.46 20.74 -4.53
CA GLY A 157 -5.17 19.52 -4.18
C GLY A 157 -4.35 18.29 -4.52
N PHE A 158 -4.81 17.13 -4.03
CA PHE A 158 -4.23 15.84 -4.38
C PHE A 158 -4.49 15.51 -5.84
N ASN A 159 -3.61 14.76 -6.47
CA ASN A 159 -3.89 14.15 -7.77
C ASN A 159 -4.97 13.07 -7.63
N ARG A 160 -4.85 12.28 -6.58
CA ARG A 160 -5.80 11.29 -6.09
C ARG A 160 -6.07 11.60 -4.64
N ASN A 161 -7.32 11.94 -4.31
CA ASN A 161 -7.68 12.20 -2.94
C ASN A 161 -7.51 10.93 -2.10
N PRO A 162 -6.80 10.96 -0.96
CA PRO A 162 -6.70 9.79 -0.11
C PRO A 162 -8.09 9.29 0.31
N TYR A 163 -8.35 7.98 0.10
CA TYR A 163 -9.61 7.34 0.44
C TYR A 163 -9.63 6.95 1.91
N ILE A 164 -10.55 7.52 2.68
CA ILE A 164 -10.69 7.23 4.11
C ILE A 164 -11.74 6.16 4.37
N ALA A 165 -11.40 5.24 5.25
CA ALA A 165 -12.32 4.26 5.80
C ALA A 165 -12.04 4.06 7.30
N SER A 166 -13.11 3.97 8.07
CA SER A 166 -13.00 3.66 9.50
C SER A 166 -13.35 2.21 9.76
N PHE A 167 -12.67 1.60 10.72
CA PHE A 167 -12.89 0.21 11.11
C PHE A 167 -12.96 0.09 12.62
N PHE A 168 -13.80 -0.84 13.09
CA PHE A 168 -13.85 -1.29 14.47
C PHE A 168 -13.26 -2.69 14.56
N VAL A 169 -12.36 -2.87 15.51
CA VAL A 169 -11.73 -4.17 15.80
C VAL A 169 -11.57 -4.30 17.31
N GLU A 170 -12.19 -5.30 17.92
CA GLU A 170 -12.12 -5.58 19.37
C GLU A 170 -12.29 -4.31 20.24
N GLY A 171 -13.31 -3.50 19.94
CA GLY A 171 -13.60 -2.26 20.66
C GLY A 171 -12.71 -1.06 20.33
N GLN A 172 -11.72 -1.23 19.47
CA GLN A 172 -10.86 -0.13 18.99
C GLN A 172 -11.41 0.49 17.72
N SER A 173 -11.38 1.82 17.65
CA SER A 173 -11.71 2.58 16.46
C SER A 173 -10.43 3.00 15.73
N LEU A 174 -10.32 2.64 14.46
CA LEU A 174 -9.19 2.98 13.61
C LEU A 174 -9.68 3.74 12.38
N LEU A 175 -8.95 4.77 11.95
CA LEU A 175 -9.22 5.52 10.73
C LEU A 175 -8.05 5.35 9.78
N PHE A 176 -8.33 4.83 8.60
CA PHE A 176 -7.34 4.64 7.54
C PHE A 176 -7.50 5.73 6.49
N ALA A 177 -6.39 6.20 5.95
CA ALA A 177 -6.32 7.01 4.75
C ALA A 177 -5.45 6.28 3.73
N ASN A 178 -6.07 5.69 2.72
CA ASN A 178 -5.40 5.01 1.63
C ASN A 178 -4.91 6.04 0.62
N CYS A 179 -3.61 6.13 0.47
CA CYS A 179 -2.92 7.13 -0.31
C CYS A 179 -2.30 6.50 -1.56
N HIS A 180 -2.39 7.20 -2.69
CA HIS A 180 -1.50 7.00 -3.82
C HIS A 180 -1.05 8.37 -4.31
N LEU A 181 0.14 8.83 -3.89
CA LEU A 181 0.61 10.17 -4.17
C LEU A 181 1.14 10.30 -5.60
N PHE A 182 1.22 11.54 -6.06
CA PHE A 182 1.63 11.87 -7.43
C PHE A 182 3.04 11.35 -7.75
N PHE A 183 3.20 10.53 -8.78
CA PHE A 183 4.52 10.10 -9.26
C PHE A 183 5.17 11.15 -10.17
N GLY A 184 4.45 11.58 -11.19
CA GLY A 184 4.86 12.65 -12.11
C GLY A 184 5.74 12.20 -13.25
N SER A 185 6.39 13.18 -13.89
CA SER A 185 7.26 12.96 -15.05
C SER A 185 8.65 12.48 -14.64
N GLN A 186 9.21 11.59 -15.44
CA GLN A 186 10.61 11.15 -15.39
C GLN A 186 11.44 11.73 -16.57
N GLY A 187 10.91 12.75 -17.24
CA GLY A 187 11.54 13.42 -18.38
C GLY A 187 12.76 14.26 -18.00
N THR A 188 12.69 15.57 -18.22
CA THR A 188 13.76 16.51 -17.90
C THR A 188 13.97 16.67 -16.38
N GLU A 189 15.14 17.14 -15.95
CA GLU A 189 15.43 17.43 -14.54
C GLU A 189 14.46 18.47 -13.95
N ALA A 190 14.04 19.46 -14.73
CA ALA A 190 13.03 20.43 -14.31
C ALA A 190 11.67 19.77 -14.04
N GLU A 191 11.21 18.86 -14.90
CA GLU A 191 9.97 18.11 -14.71
C GLU A 191 10.04 17.17 -13.52
N LYS A 192 11.18 16.50 -13.31
CA LYS A 192 11.41 15.65 -12.11
C LYS A 192 11.33 16.49 -10.84
N THR A 193 11.99 17.64 -10.80
CA THR A 193 11.95 18.57 -9.65
C THR A 193 10.51 18.99 -9.35
N LEU A 194 9.76 19.44 -10.36
CA LEU A 194 8.35 19.82 -10.19
C LEU A 194 7.48 18.66 -9.72
N SER A 195 7.78 17.45 -10.14
CA SER A 195 7.07 16.22 -9.70
C SER A 195 7.37 15.90 -8.24
N ILE A 196 8.64 16.03 -7.82
CA ILE A 196 9.06 15.84 -6.42
C ILE A 196 8.43 16.91 -5.53
N GLU A 197 8.46 18.19 -5.90
CA GLU A 197 7.82 19.28 -5.14
C GLU A 197 6.33 19.04 -4.93
N ARG A 198 5.61 18.62 -5.96
CA ARG A 198 4.19 18.28 -5.86
C ARG A 198 3.97 17.15 -4.88
N ARG A 199 4.76 16.09 -4.95
CA ARG A 199 4.67 14.92 -4.05
C ARG A 199 4.97 15.30 -2.60
N GLN A 200 5.96 16.18 -2.36
CA GLN A 200 6.25 16.72 -1.03
C GLN A 200 5.03 17.46 -0.45
N LEU A 201 4.37 18.30 -1.28
CA LEU A 201 3.16 19.01 -0.83
C LEU A 201 2.01 18.06 -0.55
N GLU A 202 1.80 17.02 -1.36
CA GLU A 202 0.79 15.99 -1.11
C GLU A 202 1.11 15.19 0.17
N ALA A 203 2.38 14.80 0.39
CA ALA A 203 2.83 14.12 1.60
C ALA A 203 2.63 15.00 2.87
N TYR A 204 2.97 16.28 2.77
CA TYR A 204 2.72 17.22 3.86
C TYR A 204 1.22 17.45 4.11
N ALA A 205 0.41 17.51 3.05
CA ALA A 205 -1.03 17.71 3.16
C ALA A 205 -1.71 16.59 3.93
N ILE A 206 -1.40 15.32 3.62
CA ILE A 206 -1.95 14.18 4.35
C ILE A 206 -1.43 14.15 5.81
N ALA A 207 -0.15 14.42 6.03
CA ALA A 207 0.41 14.49 7.38
C ALA A 207 -0.28 15.57 8.23
N ARG A 208 -0.49 16.75 7.65
CA ARG A 208 -1.22 17.84 8.31
C ARG A 208 -2.68 17.48 8.57
N TRP A 209 -3.34 16.82 7.63
CA TRP A 209 -4.72 16.37 7.82
C TRP A 209 -4.82 15.36 8.98
N CYS A 210 -3.97 14.37 9.05
CA CYS A 210 -3.92 13.40 10.14
C CYS A 210 -3.71 14.08 11.51
N ASP A 211 -2.78 15.04 11.57
CA ASP A 211 -2.44 15.78 12.78
C ASP A 211 -3.66 16.59 13.28
N LEU A 212 -4.28 17.38 12.41
CA LEU A 212 -5.44 18.18 12.76
C LEU A 212 -6.64 17.31 13.17
N ARG A 213 -6.85 16.16 12.51
CA ARG A 213 -7.94 15.25 12.86
C ARG A 213 -7.71 14.57 14.19
N ARG A 214 -6.48 14.19 14.51
CA ARG A 214 -6.12 13.60 15.80
C ARG A 214 -6.34 14.58 16.96
N ASP A 215 -6.01 15.84 16.76
CA ASP A 215 -6.03 16.86 17.80
C ASP A 215 -7.41 17.55 17.96
N ASP A 216 -8.37 17.26 17.07
CA ASP A 216 -9.73 17.79 17.15
C ASP A 216 -10.46 17.26 18.41
N LEU A 217 -11.12 18.16 19.16
CA LEU A 217 -11.90 17.79 20.36
C LEU A 217 -13.05 16.83 20.03
N HIS A 218 -13.58 16.89 18.80
CA HIS A 218 -14.64 16.03 18.29
C HIS A 218 -14.12 14.91 17.39
N ALA A 219 -12.81 14.60 17.49
CA ALA A 219 -12.22 13.51 16.73
C ALA A 219 -12.97 12.20 16.96
N TRP A 220 -13.40 11.54 15.88
CA TRP A 220 -14.02 10.23 15.96
C TRP A 220 -13.05 9.18 16.52
N THR A 221 -11.77 9.29 16.15
CA THR A 221 -10.65 8.55 16.76
C THR A 221 -9.35 9.33 16.60
N ARG A 222 -8.40 9.08 17.49
CA ARG A 222 -7.02 9.57 17.40
C ARG A 222 -6.07 8.55 16.75
N ASN A 223 -6.56 7.35 16.51
CA ASN A 223 -5.82 6.24 15.89
C ASN A 223 -5.94 6.33 14.38
N ILE A 224 -5.07 7.08 13.72
CA ILE A 224 -5.09 7.32 12.28
C ILE A 224 -3.86 6.68 11.66
N LEU A 225 -4.08 5.92 10.57
CA LEU A 225 -3.05 5.33 9.73
C LEU A 225 -3.18 5.91 8.32
N ALA A 226 -2.11 6.53 7.82
CA ALA A 226 -1.97 6.86 6.41
C ALA A 226 -1.17 5.73 5.75
N VAL A 227 -1.79 5.00 4.84
CA VAL A 227 -1.25 3.78 4.23
C VAL A 227 -1.30 3.90 2.72
N GLY A 228 -0.43 3.21 2.01
CA GLY A 228 -0.49 3.19 0.55
C GLY A 228 0.84 3.46 -0.14
N ASP A 229 0.74 3.76 -1.43
CA ASP A 229 1.86 4.14 -2.27
C ASP A 229 2.12 5.67 -2.16
N PHE A 230 3.13 6.03 -1.41
CA PHE A 230 3.58 7.42 -1.26
C PHE A 230 4.57 7.84 -2.33
N ASN A 231 4.93 6.94 -3.23
CA ASN A 231 5.99 7.16 -4.21
C ASN A 231 7.28 7.68 -3.54
N LEU A 232 7.55 7.18 -2.33
CA LEU A 232 8.68 7.58 -1.50
C LEU A 232 9.96 6.89 -1.99
N PRO A 233 10.99 7.62 -2.43
CA PRO A 233 12.23 6.99 -2.89
C PRO A 233 12.96 6.25 -1.77
N ARG A 234 13.03 6.86 -0.58
CA ARG A 234 13.71 6.30 0.60
C ARG A 234 13.01 6.67 1.88
N ALA A 235 12.72 5.69 2.72
CA ALA A 235 12.11 5.88 4.04
C ALA A 235 13.17 6.30 5.09
N THR A 236 13.85 7.42 4.86
CA THR A 236 14.92 7.92 5.74
C THR A 236 14.91 9.44 5.83
N VAL A 237 15.39 9.96 6.98
CA VAL A 237 15.59 11.40 7.20
C VAL A 237 16.52 11.97 6.13
N GLY A 238 16.16 13.13 5.59
CA GLY A 238 16.86 13.79 4.49
C GLY A 238 16.25 13.48 3.10
N ASP A 239 15.41 12.45 2.96
CA ASP A 239 14.56 12.34 1.78
C ASP A 239 13.45 13.39 1.87
N PRO A 240 13.27 14.26 0.86
CA PRO A 240 12.37 15.41 0.96
C PRO A 240 10.89 15.02 1.11
N ILE A 241 10.48 13.84 0.63
CA ILE A 241 9.10 13.35 0.76
C ILE A 241 8.91 12.73 2.14
N PHE A 242 9.89 11.96 2.62
CA PHE A 242 9.90 11.44 3.99
C PHE A 242 9.82 12.57 5.02
N ASP A 243 10.65 13.61 4.87
CA ASP A 243 10.68 14.75 5.78
C ASP A 243 9.35 15.53 5.74
N ALA A 244 8.72 15.67 4.57
CA ALA A 244 7.40 16.27 4.43
C ALA A 244 6.31 15.45 5.14
N LEU A 245 6.33 14.12 4.96
CA LEU A 245 5.37 13.19 5.57
C LEU A 245 5.47 13.16 7.10
N THR A 246 6.69 13.20 7.63
CA THR A 246 6.91 13.11 9.10
C THR A 246 6.86 14.45 9.83
N ARG A 247 6.85 15.57 9.10
CA ARG A 247 6.93 16.93 9.64
C ARG A 247 5.81 17.27 10.63
N ARG A 248 4.63 16.69 10.48
CA ARG A 248 3.46 16.92 11.35
C ARG A 248 3.21 15.79 12.36
N GLY A 249 4.23 15.01 12.64
CA GLY A 249 4.20 14.01 13.71
C GLY A 249 3.78 12.61 13.29
N LEU A 250 3.43 12.35 12.03
CA LEU A 250 3.34 10.97 11.55
C LEU A 250 4.67 10.25 11.73
N ARG A 251 4.59 8.96 12.01
CA ARG A 251 5.76 8.09 12.21
C ARG A 251 5.67 6.89 11.28
N LEU A 252 6.78 6.58 10.64
CA LEU A 252 6.93 5.36 9.87
C LEU A 252 7.66 4.35 10.73
N PRO A 253 7.04 3.21 11.07
CA PRO A 253 7.72 2.16 11.80
C PRO A 253 8.81 1.53 10.93
N PRO A 254 9.99 1.24 11.48
CA PRO A 254 11.01 0.53 10.73
C PRO A 254 10.56 -0.93 10.54
N HIS A 255 10.42 -1.37 9.29
CA HIS A 255 10.10 -2.78 9.04
C HIS A 255 11.32 -3.69 9.24
N THR A 256 11.06 -4.87 9.77
CA THR A 256 12.12 -5.82 10.18
C THR A 256 12.87 -6.41 8.98
N THR A 257 12.18 -6.62 7.88
CA THR A 257 12.72 -7.21 6.64
C THR A 257 13.77 -6.34 5.93
N ARG A 258 13.75 -5.02 6.14
CA ARG A 258 14.71 -4.05 5.60
C ARG A 258 14.92 -4.10 4.08
N ILE A 259 13.89 -4.44 3.33
CA ILE A 259 13.92 -4.46 1.86
C ILE A 259 13.04 -3.36 1.26
N PRO A 260 13.35 -2.89 0.03
CA PRO A 260 12.48 -2.00 -0.72
C PRO A 260 11.11 -2.60 -1.00
N THR A 261 10.08 -1.74 -1.13
CA THR A 261 8.71 -2.20 -1.40
C THR A 261 8.45 -2.46 -2.89
N ASN A 262 9.39 -2.16 -3.78
CA ASN A 262 9.25 -2.47 -5.19
C ASN A 262 10.11 -3.69 -5.61
N VAL A 263 9.61 -4.48 -6.56
CA VAL A 263 10.28 -5.67 -7.12
C VAL A 263 11.64 -5.35 -7.77
N SER A 264 11.87 -4.09 -8.14
CA SER A 264 13.17 -3.66 -8.69
C SER A 264 14.23 -3.40 -7.61
N ASN A 265 13.91 -3.49 -6.34
CA ASN A 265 14.80 -3.22 -5.19
C ASN A 265 15.41 -1.81 -5.19
N THR A 266 14.68 -0.81 -5.61
CA THR A 266 15.21 0.56 -5.81
C THR A 266 14.56 1.62 -4.94
N ALA A 267 13.36 1.36 -4.38
CA ALA A 267 12.60 2.38 -3.67
C ALA A 267 11.65 1.82 -2.60
N ASP A 268 11.38 2.64 -1.59
CA ASP A 268 10.46 2.38 -0.48
C ASP A 268 9.10 3.08 -0.76
N TYR A 269 8.50 2.83 -1.91
CA TYR A 269 7.32 3.56 -2.38
C TYR A 269 6.14 3.47 -1.42
N ASP A 270 5.87 2.26 -0.93
CA ASP A 270 4.73 1.95 -0.08
C ASP A 270 5.05 2.17 1.40
N GLN A 271 4.15 2.80 2.14
CA GLN A 271 4.35 3.11 3.54
C GLN A 271 3.08 2.89 4.37
N ILE A 272 3.28 2.62 5.66
CA ILE A 272 2.27 2.68 6.71
C ILE A 272 2.73 3.72 7.73
N ALA A 273 2.23 4.93 7.62
CA ALA A 273 2.53 6.03 8.53
C ALA A 273 1.43 6.13 9.59
N VAL A 274 1.81 6.19 10.86
CA VAL A 274 0.86 6.16 11.98
C VAL A 274 0.93 7.43 12.82
N THR A 275 -0.18 7.80 13.45
CA THR A 275 -0.19 8.83 14.49
C THR A 275 0.62 8.38 15.71
N PRO A 276 1.27 9.29 16.47
CA PRO A 276 2.22 8.93 17.51
C PRO A 276 1.70 7.94 18.57
N GLY A 277 0.41 8.01 18.92
CA GLY A 277 -0.20 7.10 19.89
C GLY A 277 -0.24 5.63 19.45
N LEU A 278 -0.16 5.37 18.14
CA LEU A 278 -0.13 4.00 17.62
C LEU A 278 1.28 3.39 17.59
N LEU A 279 2.34 4.21 17.63
CA LEU A 279 3.71 3.74 17.42
C LEU A 279 4.13 2.67 18.46
N SER A 280 3.80 2.89 19.74
CA SER A 280 4.09 1.94 20.81
C SER A 280 3.24 0.66 20.77
N ARG A 281 2.19 0.66 19.96
CA ARG A 281 1.28 -0.48 19.76
C ARG A 281 1.68 -1.36 18.59
N ILE A 282 2.68 -0.98 17.81
CA ILE A 282 3.17 -1.79 16.70
C ILE A 282 3.96 -2.97 17.27
N ALA A 283 3.51 -4.19 16.99
CA ALA A 283 4.20 -5.41 17.40
C ALA A 283 5.30 -5.78 16.40
N GLN A 284 4.93 -5.82 15.12
CA GLN A 284 5.82 -6.17 14.01
C GLN A 284 5.39 -5.44 12.74
N THR A 285 6.31 -5.29 11.81
CA THR A 285 6.03 -4.81 10.45
C THR A 285 7.11 -5.31 9.50
N GLY A 286 6.74 -5.56 8.26
CA GLY A 286 7.68 -6.06 7.25
C GLY A 286 7.16 -5.89 5.84
N VAL A 287 8.03 -6.14 4.88
CA VAL A 287 7.71 -6.25 3.45
C VAL A 287 7.76 -7.73 3.08
N PHE A 288 6.75 -8.20 2.38
CA PHE A 288 6.73 -9.56 1.87
C PHE A 288 7.15 -9.57 0.39
N ASP A 289 8.36 -10.05 0.14
CA ASP A 289 8.92 -10.18 -1.21
C ASP A 289 8.46 -11.48 -1.88
N PHE A 290 7.17 -11.55 -2.24
CA PHE A 290 6.60 -12.68 -2.98
C PHE A 290 7.43 -13.07 -4.21
N ASP A 291 8.09 -12.10 -4.81
CA ASP A 291 9.01 -12.24 -5.93
C ASP A 291 10.30 -13.01 -5.57
N GLY A 292 10.55 -13.31 -4.32
CA GLY A 292 11.66 -14.18 -3.91
C GLY A 292 11.43 -15.65 -4.18
N VAL A 293 10.19 -16.08 -4.45
CA VAL A 293 9.83 -17.50 -4.57
C VAL A 293 8.92 -17.85 -5.72
N ILE A 294 8.12 -16.93 -6.26
CA ILE A 294 7.22 -17.21 -7.38
C ILE A 294 7.99 -17.44 -8.68
N PHE A 295 7.43 -18.31 -9.54
CA PHE A 295 7.98 -18.58 -10.87
C PHE A 295 9.45 -19.01 -10.83
N SER A 296 9.81 -19.82 -9.81
CA SER A 296 11.18 -20.28 -9.59
C SER A 296 11.71 -21.14 -10.74
N ASP A 297 10.83 -21.77 -11.51
CA ASP A 297 11.12 -22.58 -12.69
C ASP A 297 11.71 -21.77 -13.87
N ILE A 298 11.45 -20.46 -13.91
CA ILE A 298 11.98 -19.55 -14.94
C ILE A 298 12.98 -18.53 -14.37
N TYR A 299 13.36 -18.66 -13.10
CA TYR A 299 14.33 -17.75 -12.50
C TYR A 299 15.75 -18.09 -12.92
N ASP A 300 16.40 -17.17 -13.60
CA ASP A 300 17.83 -17.21 -13.95
C ASP A 300 18.53 -16.02 -13.29
N PRO A 301 19.44 -16.22 -12.31
CA PRO A 301 20.13 -15.14 -11.62
C PRO A 301 20.99 -14.29 -12.55
N ASP A 302 21.52 -14.85 -13.64
CA ASP A 302 22.33 -14.13 -14.61
C ASP A 302 21.49 -13.33 -15.61
N LYS A 303 20.21 -13.73 -15.81
CA LYS A 303 19.26 -13.11 -16.75
C LYS A 303 17.86 -12.93 -16.16
N PRO A 304 17.70 -12.21 -15.02
CA PRO A 304 16.41 -12.15 -14.31
C PRO A 304 15.33 -11.32 -15.02
N GLY A 305 15.62 -10.78 -16.20
CA GLY A 305 14.74 -9.83 -16.89
C GLY A 305 13.39 -10.41 -17.31
N TYR A 306 13.36 -11.66 -17.77
CA TYR A 306 12.12 -12.34 -18.17
C TYR A 306 11.27 -12.67 -16.94
N TRP A 307 11.83 -13.35 -15.95
CA TRP A 307 11.18 -13.63 -14.67
C TRP A 307 10.61 -12.36 -14.02
N ARG A 308 11.39 -11.30 -13.94
CA ARG A 308 10.93 -10.02 -13.37
C ARG A 308 9.77 -9.42 -14.16
N THR A 309 9.75 -9.59 -15.48
CA THR A 309 8.64 -9.15 -16.32
C THR A 309 7.38 -9.97 -16.02
N CYS A 310 7.51 -11.30 -15.80
CA CYS A 310 6.40 -12.15 -15.39
C CYS A 310 5.86 -11.75 -14.01
N ALA A 311 6.73 -11.63 -13.00
CA ALA A 311 6.34 -11.25 -11.65
C ALA A 311 5.55 -9.93 -11.63
N LYS A 312 6.07 -8.90 -12.31
CA LYS A 312 5.42 -7.59 -12.41
C LYS A 312 4.09 -7.62 -13.16
N TYR A 313 4.03 -8.35 -14.27
CA TYR A 313 2.84 -8.35 -15.13
C TYR A 313 1.71 -9.20 -14.54
N TYR A 314 2.03 -10.39 -14.01
CA TYR A 314 1.02 -11.31 -13.50
C TYR A 314 0.59 -10.98 -12.07
N ILE A 315 1.51 -10.50 -11.24
CA ILE A 315 1.23 -10.21 -9.82
C ILE A 315 1.27 -8.70 -9.56
N SER A 316 2.45 -8.13 -9.30
CA SER A 316 2.64 -6.69 -9.14
C SER A 316 4.12 -6.31 -9.24
N ASP A 317 4.43 -5.05 -9.53
CA ASP A 317 5.77 -4.47 -9.38
C ASP A 317 6.01 -3.85 -8.00
N HIS A 318 5.01 -3.88 -7.12
CA HIS A 318 5.09 -3.56 -5.71
C HIS A 318 4.91 -4.80 -4.84
N ARG A 319 5.51 -4.79 -3.66
CA ARG A 319 5.40 -5.80 -2.62
C ARG A 319 4.42 -5.36 -1.55
N PRO A 320 3.61 -6.26 -0.96
CA PRO A 320 2.79 -5.88 0.18
C PRO A 320 3.67 -5.49 1.38
N LEU A 321 3.40 -4.31 1.93
CA LEU A 321 3.92 -3.84 3.21
C LEU A 321 2.86 -4.12 4.28
N TRP A 322 3.25 -4.76 5.38
CA TRP A 322 2.31 -5.18 6.42
C TRP A 322 2.72 -4.70 7.82
N LEU A 323 1.75 -4.67 8.72
CA LEU A 323 1.91 -4.26 10.11
C LEU A 323 0.98 -5.07 11.01
N GLN A 324 1.50 -5.56 12.14
CA GLN A 324 0.72 -6.11 13.23
C GLN A 324 0.59 -5.07 14.34
N LEU A 325 -0.65 -4.68 14.63
CA LEU A 325 -0.99 -3.68 15.65
C LEU A 325 -1.60 -4.36 16.88
N LYS A 326 -1.12 -4.02 18.08
CA LYS A 326 -1.79 -4.36 19.35
C LYS A 326 -3.05 -3.52 19.51
N LEU A 327 -4.16 -4.16 19.84
CA LEU A 327 -5.47 -3.53 20.01
C LEU A 327 -5.73 -3.04 21.44
#